data_3f1a0b49680abbfac0c6c2432e87c7ba
#
_entry.id   3f1a0b49680abbfac0c6c2432e87c7ba
#
_cell.length_a   1.000
_cell.length_b   1.000
_cell.length_c   1.000
_cell.angle_alpha   90.00
_cell.angle_beta   90.00
_cell.angle_gamma   90.00
#
_symmetry.space_group_name_H-M   'P 1'
#
loop_
_entity.id
_entity.type
_entity.pdbx_description
1 polymer ?
#
loop_
_entity_poly.entity_id
_entity_poly.type
_entity_poly.pdbx_seq_one_letter_code
_entity_poly.pdbx_strand_id
1 'polypeptide(L)'
;MIAALRGRWQGFRVVRASGRYLETPYASMQLMLASGCALLFFGLLMSASTTISASLHTTGDAMWTQLIREVEYLLLSVPVFWMAVRLPPVWYRRFAYPLLGLSMIALIAVLIPGIGATINGAHRWIQVGPLTVQPSEFAKLAVLLWGADLLARKESLQTLTSAKHVLVPLVPGFIAVIALVMSEPDLGTSLCFILILLGLLWMVGLPLRYFVSMLLVVAGAVTLLAVTEPYRLQRLTTFMHPFADKQDTGFHTVQGLYALSSGGFFGVGLGQGTSKYGWVPNANTDYVFAVVGEELGLLGALVVLALFALFTYSGIRIALRSNDPFVRLVASGASVWIAGQALINIGYVTALLPVTGIPLPFISNGGTSLVLTCGVLGMLVSFARHEPAAIKAAQRAAARGNAAAWIRWLRLGIPKPSRVRAKRARTATPAGTTARSAAAKPTAAKPAAAKSTAAKPAAPRPAAVPDRRPPAPARSAPRPARLRPTGTESIGRRG
;
A
#
# COMPACT_ATOMS: atom_id res chain seq x y z
N MET A 1 14.88 17.25 -2.69
CA MET A 1 14.49 15.83 -2.59
C MET A 1 13.00 15.61 -2.91
N ILE A 2 12.07 16.29 -2.26
CA ILE A 2 10.60 16.15 -2.53
C ILE A 2 10.20 16.59 -3.96
N ALA A 3 10.84 17.63 -4.52
CA ALA A 3 10.62 18.06 -5.90
C ALA A 3 11.10 17.03 -6.93
N ALA A 4 12.19 16.30 -6.63
CA ALA A 4 12.71 15.22 -7.48
C ALA A 4 11.78 14.00 -7.50
N LEU A 5 11.10 13.70 -6.37
CA LEU A 5 10.06 12.66 -6.31
C LEU A 5 8.84 13.02 -7.15
N ARG A 6 8.37 14.27 -7.10
CA ARG A 6 7.28 14.73 -7.99
C ARG A 6 7.64 14.62 -9.47
N GLY A 7 8.88 14.91 -9.86
CA GLY A 7 9.37 14.73 -11.23
C GLY A 7 9.46 13.26 -11.65
N ARG A 8 9.88 12.37 -10.75
CA ARG A 8 10.04 10.94 -11.02
C ARG A 8 8.71 10.23 -11.27
N TRP A 9 7.64 10.66 -10.57
CA TRP A 9 6.29 10.11 -10.75
C TRP A 9 5.49 10.77 -11.88
N GLN A 10 5.89 11.93 -12.39
CA GLN A 10 5.27 12.52 -13.58
C GLN A 10 5.54 11.73 -14.86
N GLY A 11 6.56 10.86 -14.87
CA GLY A 11 6.88 9.96 -15.98
C GLY A 11 5.91 8.76 -16.11
N PHE A 12 5.20 8.37 -15.05
CA PHE A 12 4.13 7.37 -15.11
C PHE A 12 2.82 7.97 -15.65
N ARG A 13 2.86 8.42 -16.89
CA ARG A 13 1.65 8.71 -17.66
C ARG A 13 1.01 7.41 -18.10
N VAL A 14 0.32 6.74 -17.17
CA VAL A 14 -0.58 5.64 -17.52
C VAL A 14 -1.68 6.20 -18.41
N VAL A 15 -1.66 5.72 -19.62
CA VAL A 15 -2.67 5.73 -20.70
C VAL A 15 -3.90 6.62 -20.46
N ARG A 16 -4.02 7.66 -21.28
CA ARG A 16 -5.09 8.67 -21.31
C ARG A 16 -6.49 8.18 -21.71
N ALA A 17 -6.75 6.88 -21.79
CA ALA A 17 -8.02 6.36 -22.33
C ALA A 17 -9.23 6.41 -21.36
N SER A 18 -9.03 6.57 -20.03
CA SER A 18 -10.12 6.63 -19.04
C SER A 18 -10.20 8.00 -18.34
N GLY A 19 -9.73 9.08 -18.98
CA GLY A 19 -9.44 10.37 -18.34
C GLY A 19 -10.59 10.98 -17.53
N ARG A 20 -11.83 10.92 -18.00
CA ARG A 20 -12.96 11.61 -17.34
C ARG A 20 -13.38 10.97 -16.01
N TYR A 21 -13.43 9.63 -15.92
CA TYR A 21 -13.81 8.96 -14.66
C TYR A 21 -12.78 9.14 -13.56
N LEU A 22 -11.50 9.04 -13.91
CA LEU A 22 -10.40 9.20 -12.95
C LEU A 22 -10.30 10.65 -12.40
N GLU A 23 -10.84 11.63 -13.08
CA GLU A 23 -10.91 13.03 -12.62
C GLU A 23 -12.05 13.28 -11.62
N THR A 24 -12.99 12.34 -11.48
CA THR A 24 -14.08 12.50 -10.51
C THR A 24 -13.56 12.57 -9.08
N PRO A 25 -14.20 13.37 -8.21
CA PRO A 25 -13.73 13.59 -6.84
C PRO A 25 -13.66 12.34 -5.97
N TYR A 26 -14.47 11.33 -6.28
CA TYR A 26 -14.58 10.09 -5.49
C TYR A 26 -13.99 8.87 -6.19
N ALA A 27 -13.31 9.03 -7.34
CA ALA A 27 -12.77 7.91 -8.11
C ALA A 27 -11.83 7.01 -7.28
N SER A 28 -10.91 7.59 -6.49
CA SER A 28 -10.01 6.81 -5.65
C SER A 28 -10.76 5.94 -4.64
N MET A 29 -11.81 6.49 -4.05
CA MET A 29 -12.66 5.76 -3.09
C MET A 29 -13.45 4.63 -3.78
N GLN A 30 -14.06 4.92 -4.94
CA GLN A 30 -14.85 3.94 -5.69
C GLN A 30 -13.98 2.79 -6.19
N LEU A 31 -12.80 3.08 -6.73
CA LEU A 31 -11.84 2.05 -7.18
C LEU A 31 -11.36 1.18 -6.02
N MET A 32 -11.05 1.80 -4.87
CA MET A 32 -10.62 1.09 -3.67
C MET A 32 -11.72 0.17 -3.14
N LEU A 33 -12.97 0.65 -3.06
CA LEU A 33 -14.11 -0.15 -2.65
C LEU A 33 -14.41 -1.26 -3.65
N ALA A 34 -14.43 -0.95 -4.94
CA ALA A 34 -14.74 -1.94 -5.98
C ALA A 34 -13.72 -3.09 -5.97
N SER A 35 -12.41 -2.78 -5.95
CA SER A 35 -11.36 -3.79 -5.91
C SER A 35 -11.37 -4.59 -4.60
N GLY A 36 -11.51 -3.93 -3.44
CA GLY A 36 -11.56 -4.60 -2.14
C GLY A 36 -12.80 -5.48 -1.98
N CYS A 37 -14.00 -5.00 -2.35
CA CYS A 37 -15.22 -5.80 -2.31
C CYS A 37 -15.19 -6.97 -3.30
N ALA A 38 -14.62 -6.78 -4.50
CA ALA A 38 -14.45 -7.85 -5.46
C ALA A 38 -13.49 -8.94 -4.93
N LEU A 39 -12.35 -8.56 -4.34
CA LEU A 39 -11.43 -9.52 -3.72
C LEU A 39 -12.09 -10.28 -2.55
N LEU A 40 -12.87 -9.59 -1.69
CA LEU A 40 -13.63 -10.22 -0.62
C LEU A 40 -14.70 -11.18 -1.17
N PHE A 41 -15.38 -10.81 -2.24
CA PHE A 41 -16.36 -11.69 -2.90
C PHE A 41 -15.71 -12.96 -3.43
N PHE A 42 -14.54 -12.83 -4.12
CA PHE A 42 -13.75 -13.98 -4.54
C PHE A 42 -13.31 -14.84 -3.34
N GLY A 43 -12.89 -14.20 -2.24
CA GLY A 43 -12.54 -14.89 -1.00
C GLY A 43 -13.69 -15.73 -0.45
N LEU A 44 -14.87 -15.15 -0.33
CA LEU A 44 -16.07 -15.85 0.14
C LEU A 44 -16.45 -17.02 -0.78
N LEU A 45 -16.35 -16.81 -2.10
CA LEU A 45 -16.67 -17.83 -3.08
C LEU A 45 -15.70 -19.01 -3.00
N MET A 46 -14.39 -18.75 -2.86
CA MET A 46 -13.37 -19.79 -2.70
C MET A 46 -13.47 -20.49 -1.34
N SER A 47 -13.73 -19.72 -0.29
CA SER A 47 -13.94 -20.27 1.06
C SER A 47 -15.14 -21.23 1.09
N ALA A 48 -16.27 -20.85 0.48
CA ALA A 48 -17.42 -21.73 0.36
C ALA A 48 -17.08 -23.02 -0.41
N SER A 49 -16.33 -22.88 -1.53
CA SER A 49 -15.93 -24.05 -2.33
C SER A 49 -15.02 -25.01 -1.56
N THR A 50 -14.03 -24.51 -0.84
CA THR A 50 -13.07 -25.33 -0.09
C THR A 50 -13.66 -25.94 1.16
N THR A 51 -14.57 -25.23 1.86
CA THR A 51 -15.17 -25.74 3.11
C THR A 51 -16.19 -26.83 2.84
N ILE A 52 -17.01 -26.72 1.80
CA ILE A 52 -17.96 -27.76 1.40
C ILE A 52 -17.22 -29.06 1.11
N SER A 53 -16.04 -29.00 0.48
CA SER A 53 -15.29 -30.21 0.15
C SER A 53 -14.57 -30.85 1.35
N ALA A 54 -14.04 -30.06 2.27
CA ALA A 54 -13.41 -30.59 3.48
C ALA A 54 -14.38 -31.39 4.35
N SER A 55 -15.68 -31.08 4.26
CA SER A 55 -16.74 -31.69 5.04
C SER A 55 -17.08 -33.12 4.61
N LEU A 56 -16.82 -33.50 3.37
CA LEU A 56 -17.09 -34.85 2.88
C LEU A 56 -16.13 -35.91 3.45
N HIS A 57 -15.00 -35.48 3.99
CA HIS A 57 -13.97 -36.34 4.59
C HIS A 57 -13.93 -36.34 6.11
N THR A 58 -14.66 -35.41 6.76
CA THR A 58 -14.77 -35.34 8.22
C THR A 58 -16.21 -35.54 8.65
N THR A 59 -16.43 -36.18 9.82
CA THR A 59 -17.76 -36.34 10.41
C THR A 59 -18.47 -34.98 10.50
N GLY A 60 -19.76 -34.93 10.16
CA GLY A 60 -20.59 -33.75 9.89
C GLY A 60 -20.46 -32.52 10.81
N ASP A 61 -20.02 -32.69 12.07
CA ASP A 61 -19.87 -31.60 13.05
C ASP A 61 -18.67 -30.67 12.73
N ALA A 62 -17.61 -31.19 12.10
CA ALA A 62 -16.42 -30.41 11.79
C ALA A 62 -16.66 -29.39 10.65
N MET A 63 -17.56 -29.71 9.72
CA MET A 63 -17.98 -28.81 8.64
C MET A 63 -18.65 -27.54 9.14
N TRP A 64 -19.69 -27.72 9.94
CA TRP A 64 -20.45 -26.60 10.49
C TRP A 64 -19.57 -25.71 11.35
N THR A 65 -18.65 -26.29 12.12
CA THR A 65 -17.72 -25.54 12.97
C THR A 65 -16.80 -24.63 12.15
N GLN A 66 -16.30 -25.10 11.01
CA GLN A 66 -15.43 -24.28 10.15
C GLN A 66 -16.21 -23.15 9.45
N LEU A 67 -17.38 -23.46 8.88
CA LEU A 67 -18.26 -22.45 8.28
C LEU A 67 -18.70 -21.40 9.30
N ILE A 68 -19.09 -21.81 10.50
CA ILE A 68 -19.50 -20.89 11.56
C ILE A 68 -18.35 -19.93 11.90
N ARG A 69 -17.13 -20.43 12.06
CA ARG A 69 -15.95 -19.58 12.31
C ARG A 69 -15.71 -18.57 11.20
N GLU A 70 -15.85 -18.96 9.94
CA GLU A 70 -15.69 -18.04 8.80
C GLU A 70 -16.74 -16.93 8.82
N VAL A 71 -18.00 -17.31 9.08
CA VAL A 71 -19.10 -16.34 9.23
C VAL A 71 -18.86 -15.41 10.42
N GLU A 72 -18.39 -15.92 11.56
CA GLU A 72 -18.03 -15.10 12.72
C GLU A 72 -16.96 -14.05 12.39
N TYR A 73 -15.86 -14.44 11.73
CA TYR A 73 -14.82 -13.48 11.31
C TYR A 73 -15.32 -12.48 10.27
N LEU A 74 -16.17 -12.91 9.35
CA LEU A 74 -16.80 -12.02 8.38
C LEU A 74 -17.73 -11.02 9.07
N LEU A 75 -18.59 -11.48 9.99
CA LEU A 75 -19.47 -10.62 10.78
C LEU A 75 -18.65 -9.63 11.63
N LEU A 76 -17.51 -10.06 12.18
CA LEU A 76 -16.60 -9.17 12.91
C LEU A 76 -15.89 -8.18 11.99
N SER A 77 -15.64 -8.54 10.74
CA SER A 77 -14.99 -7.66 9.75
C SER A 77 -15.86 -6.48 9.36
N VAL A 78 -17.19 -6.64 9.30
CA VAL A 78 -18.13 -5.58 8.90
C VAL A 78 -18.09 -4.38 9.85
N PRO A 79 -18.26 -4.52 11.18
CA PRO A 79 -18.16 -3.38 12.10
C PRO A 79 -16.77 -2.78 12.16
N VAL A 80 -15.70 -3.58 12.02
CA VAL A 80 -14.32 -3.08 11.95
C VAL A 80 -14.12 -2.22 10.71
N PHE A 81 -14.54 -2.69 9.53
CA PHE A 81 -14.54 -1.92 8.30
C PHE A 81 -15.32 -0.60 8.44
N TRP A 82 -16.56 -0.69 8.94
CA TRP A 82 -17.43 0.47 9.11
C TRP A 82 -16.84 1.51 10.08
N MET A 83 -16.28 1.06 11.21
CA MET A 83 -15.59 1.93 12.15
C MET A 83 -14.35 2.56 11.50
N ALA A 84 -13.54 1.78 10.77
CA ALA A 84 -12.37 2.28 10.07
C ALA A 84 -12.73 3.34 9.02
N VAL A 85 -13.80 3.16 8.24
CA VAL A 85 -14.27 4.17 7.26
C VAL A 85 -14.67 5.49 7.95
N ARG A 86 -15.17 5.44 9.19
CA ARG A 86 -15.63 6.62 9.95
C ARG A 86 -14.51 7.41 10.61
N LEU A 87 -13.46 6.71 11.03
CA LEU A 87 -12.35 7.35 11.73
C LEU A 87 -11.59 8.31 10.80
N PRO A 88 -11.45 9.60 11.16
CA PRO A 88 -10.61 10.52 10.41
C PRO A 88 -9.12 10.23 10.62
N PRO A 89 -8.23 10.64 9.69
CA PRO A 89 -6.79 10.36 9.73
C PRO A 89 -6.09 10.71 11.06
N VAL A 90 -6.61 11.72 11.77
CA VAL A 90 -6.07 12.17 13.06
C VAL A 90 -6.12 11.08 14.14
N TRP A 91 -7.18 10.25 14.14
CA TRP A 91 -7.31 9.17 15.12
C TRP A 91 -6.33 8.03 14.86
N TYR A 92 -6.11 7.64 13.59
CA TYR A 92 -5.08 6.67 13.23
C TYR A 92 -3.69 7.11 13.70
N ARG A 93 -3.41 8.40 13.54
CA ARG A 93 -2.17 9.01 14.02
C ARG A 93 -2.07 8.99 15.54
N ARG A 94 -3.18 9.25 16.25
CA ARG A 94 -3.22 9.24 17.73
C ARG A 94 -3.02 7.84 18.29
N PHE A 95 -3.57 6.82 17.63
CA PHE A 95 -3.47 5.42 18.06
C PHE A 95 -2.16 4.74 17.64
N ALA A 96 -1.33 5.35 16.82
CA ALA A 96 -0.11 4.73 16.28
C ALA A 96 0.82 4.19 17.38
N TYR A 97 1.11 4.98 18.41
CA TYR A 97 1.99 4.57 19.52
C TYR A 97 1.33 3.60 20.50
N PRO A 98 0.10 3.85 20.99
CA PRO A 98 -0.59 2.89 21.84
C PRO A 98 -0.79 1.53 21.19
N LEU A 99 -1.11 1.50 19.89
CA LEU A 99 -1.28 0.26 19.15
C LEU A 99 0.03 -0.50 19.00
N LEU A 100 1.15 0.20 18.77
CA LEU A 100 2.47 -0.42 18.75
C LEU A 100 2.82 -1.02 20.11
N GLY A 101 2.65 -0.26 21.20
CA GLY A 101 2.92 -0.76 22.56
C GLY A 101 2.08 -2.00 22.89
N LEU A 102 0.78 -1.96 22.58
CA LEU A 102 -0.12 -3.10 22.78
C LEU A 102 0.29 -4.30 21.93
N SER A 103 0.68 -4.09 20.68
CA SER A 103 1.15 -5.17 19.79
C SER A 103 2.44 -5.80 20.30
N MET A 104 3.38 -5.01 20.81
CA MET A 104 4.62 -5.51 21.41
C MET A 104 4.33 -6.36 22.67
N ILE A 105 3.44 -5.90 23.52
CA ILE A 105 3.00 -6.66 24.71
C ILE A 105 2.34 -7.98 24.30
N ALA A 106 1.46 -7.96 23.28
CA ALA A 106 0.80 -9.14 22.79
C ALA A 106 1.76 -10.16 22.15
N LEU A 107 2.77 -9.69 21.38
CA LEU A 107 3.84 -10.55 20.84
C LEU A 107 4.66 -11.21 21.94
N ILE A 108 5.01 -10.46 22.99
CA ILE A 108 5.72 -11.02 24.17
C ILE A 108 4.82 -12.02 24.89
N ALA A 109 3.52 -11.72 25.06
CA ALA A 109 2.58 -12.60 25.74
C ALA A 109 2.42 -13.97 25.05
N VAL A 110 2.46 -14.00 23.71
CA VAL A 110 2.42 -15.27 22.94
C VAL A 110 3.60 -16.18 23.28
N LEU A 111 4.78 -15.62 23.58
CA LEU A 111 5.97 -16.40 23.90
C LEU A 111 5.92 -17.01 25.32
N ILE A 112 4.97 -16.56 26.17
CA ILE A 112 4.83 -17.08 27.54
C ILE A 112 4.08 -18.41 27.51
N PRO A 113 4.65 -19.50 28.05
CA PRO A 113 3.97 -20.78 28.17
C PRO A 113 2.65 -20.64 28.93
N GLY A 114 1.58 -21.19 28.39
CA GLY A 114 0.23 -21.13 28.98
C GLY A 114 -0.66 -19.98 28.48
N ILE A 115 -0.10 -18.95 27.81
CA ILE A 115 -0.89 -17.89 27.16
C ILE A 115 -0.97 -18.15 25.64
N GLY A 116 0.15 -18.48 25.02
CA GLY A 116 0.23 -18.83 23.61
C GLY A 116 -0.35 -20.21 23.33
N ALA A 117 -1.26 -20.31 22.37
CA ALA A 117 -1.77 -21.58 21.84
C ALA A 117 -0.81 -22.15 20.80
N THR A 118 -0.49 -23.43 20.93
CA THR A 118 0.29 -24.17 19.94
C THR A 118 -0.63 -24.74 18.87
N ILE A 119 -0.54 -24.21 17.66
CA ILE A 119 -1.27 -24.73 16.51
C ILE A 119 -0.25 -25.11 15.45
N ASN A 120 -0.31 -26.35 14.95
CA ASN A 120 0.64 -26.90 13.99
C ASN A 120 2.12 -26.76 14.41
N GLY A 121 2.41 -26.94 15.71
CA GLY A 121 3.76 -26.89 16.27
C GLY A 121 4.35 -25.47 16.43
N ALA A 122 3.57 -24.41 16.21
CA ALA A 122 4.02 -23.04 16.37
C ALA A 122 3.20 -22.29 17.42
N HIS A 123 3.88 -21.54 18.30
CA HIS A 123 3.29 -20.67 19.30
C HIS A 123 3.09 -19.27 18.71
N ARG A 124 1.96 -19.03 18.03
CA ARG A 124 1.70 -17.76 17.30
C ARG A 124 0.32 -17.18 17.58
N TRP A 125 -0.51 -17.89 18.33
CA TRP A 125 -1.91 -17.59 18.50
C TRP A 125 -2.26 -17.39 19.95
N ILE A 126 -3.18 -16.46 20.22
CA ILE A 126 -3.83 -16.31 21.53
C ILE A 126 -5.29 -16.70 21.35
N GLN A 127 -5.79 -17.59 22.21
CA GLN A 127 -7.21 -17.93 22.25
C GLN A 127 -7.96 -16.91 23.11
N VAL A 128 -8.94 -16.25 22.53
CA VAL A 128 -9.84 -15.32 23.21
C VAL A 128 -11.28 -15.86 23.05
N GLY A 129 -11.72 -16.71 23.98
CA GLY A 129 -12.98 -17.44 23.85
C GLY A 129 -12.97 -18.37 22.63
N PRO A 130 -13.98 -18.27 21.72
CA PRO A 130 -14.04 -19.10 20.52
C PRO A 130 -13.08 -18.63 19.41
N LEU A 131 -12.57 -17.41 19.52
CA LEU A 131 -11.74 -16.79 18.48
C LEU A 131 -10.26 -17.01 18.75
N THR A 132 -9.52 -17.29 17.68
CA THR A 132 -8.05 -17.33 17.69
C THR A 132 -7.53 -16.04 17.10
N VAL A 133 -6.68 -15.33 17.85
CA VAL A 133 -6.10 -14.04 17.45
C VAL A 133 -4.60 -14.20 17.26
N GLN A 134 -4.09 -13.72 16.11
CA GLN A 134 -2.66 -13.69 15.83
C GLN A 134 -2.13 -12.27 16.07
N PRO A 135 -1.33 -12.02 17.12
CA PRO A 135 -0.82 -10.69 17.45
C PRO A 135 0.05 -10.07 16.38
N SER A 136 0.83 -10.88 15.66
CA SER A 136 1.70 -10.41 14.57
C SER A 136 0.92 -9.78 13.41
N GLU A 137 -0.36 -10.16 13.19
CA GLU A 137 -1.22 -9.50 12.21
C GLU A 137 -1.48 -8.03 12.61
N PHE A 138 -1.88 -7.78 13.86
CA PHE A 138 -2.10 -6.43 14.38
C PHE A 138 -0.80 -5.61 14.42
N ALA A 139 0.32 -6.27 14.71
CA ALA A 139 1.63 -5.61 14.72
C ALA A 139 2.00 -5.03 13.35
N LYS A 140 1.61 -5.64 12.22
CA LYS A 140 1.83 -5.10 10.86
C LYS A 140 1.17 -3.71 10.71
N LEU A 141 -0.09 -3.58 11.12
CA LEU A 141 -0.78 -2.28 11.06
C LEU A 141 -0.17 -1.28 12.06
N ALA A 142 0.15 -1.73 13.27
CA ALA A 142 0.73 -0.89 14.31
C ALA A 142 2.08 -0.27 13.87
N VAL A 143 2.97 -1.09 13.33
CA VAL A 143 4.30 -0.66 12.85
C VAL A 143 4.17 0.25 11.63
N LEU A 144 3.23 -0.03 10.72
CA LEU A 144 2.92 0.84 9.59
C LEU A 144 2.49 2.25 10.05
N LEU A 145 1.54 2.33 10.98
CA LEU A 145 1.04 3.60 11.51
C LEU A 145 2.12 4.37 12.28
N TRP A 146 2.87 3.67 13.13
CA TRP A 146 3.96 4.27 13.89
C TRP A 146 5.09 4.78 12.99
N GLY A 147 5.57 3.96 12.07
CA GLY A 147 6.63 4.33 11.13
C GLY A 147 6.23 5.52 10.24
N ALA A 148 4.98 5.52 9.78
CA ALA A 148 4.43 6.63 9.00
C ALA A 148 4.33 7.94 9.81
N ASP A 149 3.90 7.88 11.10
CA ASP A 149 3.84 9.08 11.94
C ASP A 149 5.23 9.62 12.27
N LEU A 150 6.17 8.71 12.58
CA LEU A 150 7.56 9.06 12.80
C LEU A 150 8.17 9.80 11.60
N LEU A 151 8.02 9.24 10.41
CA LEU A 151 8.53 9.84 9.17
C LEU A 151 7.81 11.14 8.81
N ALA A 152 6.49 11.21 8.99
CA ALA A 152 5.71 12.42 8.75
C ALA A 152 6.13 13.58 9.68
N ARG A 153 6.44 13.31 10.94
CA ARG A 153 7.00 14.31 11.87
C ARG A 153 8.37 14.78 11.41
N LYS A 154 9.26 13.87 11.02
CA LYS A 154 10.59 14.21 10.51
C LYS A 154 10.52 15.03 9.21
N GLU A 155 9.58 14.73 8.32
CA GLU A 155 9.32 15.54 7.12
C GLU A 155 8.89 16.97 7.48
N SER A 156 8.00 17.12 8.48
CA SER A 156 7.53 18.43 8.93
C SER A 156 8.64 19.28 9.56
N LEU A 157 9.64 18.66 10.17
CA LEU A 157 10.82 19.30 10.77
C LEU A 157 11.97 19.49 9.76
N GLN A 158 11.80 19.07 8.50
CA GLN A 158 12.81 19.12 7.44
C GLN A 158 14.11 18.35 7.80
N THR A 159 14.04 17.38 8.70
CA THR A 159 15.19 16.58 9.14
C THR A 159 15.48 15.37 8.25
N LEU A 160 14.72 15.14 7.18
CA LEU A 160 14.90 14.04 6.22
C LEU A 160 16.06 14.27 5.23
N THR A 161 16.96 15.20 5.50
CA THR A 161 18.11 15.52 4.63
C THR A 161 19.21 14.47 4.67
N SER A 162 19.34 13.75 5.78
CA SER A 162 20.33 12.69 6.00
C SER A 162 19.66 11.33 6.12
N ALA A 163 20.22 10.31 5.45
CA ALA A 163 19.75 8.94 5.56
C ALA A 163 19.79 8.42 7.01
N LYS A 164 20.80 8.80 7.80
CA LYS A 164 20.91 8.46 9.21
C LYS A 164 19.68 8.91 10.00
N HIS A 165 19.20 10.13 9.76
CA HIS A 165 18.00 10.64 10.43
C HIS A 165 16.71 9.94 9.95
N VAL A 166 16.66 9.43 8.71
CA VAL A 166 15.53 8.63 8.23
C VAL A 166 15.51 7.26 8.89
N LEU A 167 16.67 6.60 8.94
CA LEU A 167 16.78 5.21 9.39
C LEU A 167 16.65 5.07 10.91
N VAL A 168 17.18 6.04 11.71
CA VAL A 168 17.08 6.02 13.18
C VAL A 168 15.93 6.90 13.65
N PRO A 169 15.00 6.42 14.51
CA PRO A 169 14.87 5.09 15.12
C PRO A 169 13.99 4.08 14.34
N LEU A 170 13.63 4.37 13.07
CA LEU A 170 12.70 3.54 12.30
C LEU A 170 13.20 2.10 12.18
N VAL A 171 14.41 1.91 11.66
CA VAL A 171 14.97 0.57 11.42
C VAL A 171 15.16 -0.21 12.73
N PRO A 172 15.74 0.34 13.81
CA PRO A 172 15.80 -0.36 15.10
C PRO A 172 14.43 -0.80 15.62
N GLY A 173 13.40 0.03 15.48
CA GLY A 173 12.04 -0.34 15.88
C GLY A 173 11.46 -1.51 15.05
N PHE A 174 11.69 -1.52 13.74
CA PHE A 174 11.32 -2.66 12.89
C PHE A 174 12.10 -3.92 13.25
N ILE A 175 13.40 -3.81 13.51
CA ILE A 175 14.24 -4.95 13.92
C ILE A 175 13.72 -5.54 15.24
N ALA A 176 13.34 -4.72 16.22
CA ALA A 176 12.79 -5.19 17.49
C ALA A 176 11.51 -6.00 17.30
N VAL A 177 10.57 -5.53 16.44
CA VAL A 177 9.34 -6.27 16.15
C VAL A 177 9.64 -7.53 15.35
N ILE A 178 10.50 -7.47 14.34
CA ILE A 178 10.89 -8.65 13.54
C ILE A 178 11.56 -9.70 14.44
N ALA A 179 12.42 -9.29 15.38
CA ALA A 179 13.07 -10.23 16.29
C ALA A 179 12.05 -10.98 17.16
N LEU A 180 11.00 -10.29 17.68
CA LEU A 180 9.93 -10.94 18.43
C LEU A 180 9.14 -11.94 17.55
N VAL A 181 8.81 -11.56 16.32
CA VAL A 181 8.08 -12.44 15.39
C VAL A 181 8.96 -13.63 14.93
N MET A 182 10.25 -13.42 14.79
CA MET A 182 11.20 -14.51 14.51
C MET A 182 11.36 -15.48 15.69
N SER A 183 11.13 -15.03 16.92
CA SER A 183 11.05 -15.93 18.09
C SER A 183 9.79 -16.82 18.07
N GLU A 184 8.78 -16.46 17.30
CA GLU A 184 7.58 -17.27 17.01
C GLU A 184 7.77 -18.20 15.80
N PRO A 185 8.97 -18.49 15.32
CA PRO A 185 9.47 -18.94 14.00
C PRO A 185 8.58 -18.56 12.79
N ASP A 186 8.11 -17.29 12.72
CA ASP A 186 7.25 -16.78 11.64
C ASP A 186 8.03 -15.95 10.61
N LEU A 187 8.70 -16.64 9.70
CA LEU A 187 9.46 -16.01 8.62
C LEU A 187 8.54 -15.27 7.63
N GLY A 188 7.36 -15.82 7.36
CA GLY A 188 6.41 -15.22 6.44
C GLY A 188 5.96 -13.83 6.88
N THR A 189 5.48 -13.71 8.11
CA THR A 189 5.07 -12.40 8.65
C THR A 189 6.25 -11.44 8.76
N SER A 190 7.46 -11.93 9.06
CA SER A 190 8.68 -11.11 9.08
C SER A 190 8.98 -10.47 7.72
N LEU A 191 8.76 -11.17 6.61
CA LEU A 191 8.85 -10.60 5.25
C LEU A 191 7.83 -9.45 5.03
N CYS A 192 6.62 -9.56 5.59
CA CYS A 192 5.63 -8.48 5.51
C CYS A 192 6.13 -7.21 6.22
N PHE A 193 6.80 -7.31 7.36
CA PHE A 193 7.40 -6.15 8.02
C PHE A 193 8.49 -5.51 7.18
N ILE A 194 9.31 -6.30 6.51
CA ILE A 194 10.34 -5.80 5.58
C ILE A 194 9.68 -5.07 4.40
N LEU A 195 8.60 -5.61 3.82
CA LEU A 195 7.84 -4.94 2.76
C LEU A 195 7.25 -3.59 3.21
N ILE A 196 6.70 -3.53 4.43
CA ILE A 196 6.19 -2.28 5.02
C ILE A 196 7.32 -1.26 5.15
N LEU A 197 8.46 -1.66 5.69
CA LEU A 197 9.64 -0.80 5.86
C LEU A 197 10.13 -0.28 4.50
N LEU A 198 10.28 -1.17 3.51
CA LEU A 198 10.68 -0.80 2.16
C LEU A 198 9.70 0.20 1.52
N GLY A 199 8.39 -0.04 1.65
CA GLY A 199 7.36 0.86 1.15
C GLY A 199 7.42 2.25 1.77
N LEU A 200 7.63 2.35 3.09
CA LEU A 200 7.79 3.61 3.80
C LEU A 200 9.07 4.36 3.35
N LEU A 201 10.20 3.67 3.28
CA LEU A 201 11.48 4.26 2.87
C LEU A 201 11.46 4.72 1.40
N TRP A 202 10.81 3.94 0.52
CA TRP A 202 10.63 4.30 -0.88
C TRP A 202 9.85 5.61 -1.03
N MET A 203 8.75 5.74 -0.28
CA MET A 203 7.90 6.93 -0.35
C MET A 203 8.57 8.19 0.21
N VAL A 204 9.49 8.04 1.16
CA VAL A 204 10.32 9.15 1.65
C VAL A 204 11.39 9.56 0.63
N GLY A 205 11.68 8.71 -0.37
CA GLY A 205 12.66 8.99 -1.43
C GLY A 205 14.09 8.67 -1.06
N LEU A 206 14.29 7.64 -0.26
CA LEU A 206 15.63 7.15 0.06
C LEU A 206 16.34 6.70 -1.23
N PRO A 207 17.66 6.98 -1.43
CA PRO A 207 18.41 6.53 -2.58
C PRO A 207 18.42 5.00 -2.72
N LEU A 208 18.39 4.51 -3.97
CA LEU A 208 18.31 3.07 -4.29
C LEU A 208 19.40 2.22 -3.62
N ARG A 209 20.59 2.78 -3.40
CA ARG A 209 21.70 2.11 -2.70
C ARG A 209 21.32 1.55 -1.33
N TYR A 210 20.45 2.23 -0.58
CA TYR A 210 19.99 1.75 0.73
C TYR A 210 19.01 0.58 0.61
N PHE A 211 18.21 0.54 -0.44
CA PHE A 211 17.35 -0.63 -0.74
C PHE A 211 18.18 -1.83 -1.10
N VAL A 212 19.18 -1.66 -1.96
CA VAL A 212 20.10 -2.74 -2.35
C VAL A 212 20.86 -3.25 -1.13
N SER A 213 21.41 -2.36 -0.28
CA SER A 213 22.11 -2.79 0.94
C SER A 213 21.18 -3.52 1.91
N MET A 214 19.92 -3.06 2.06
CA MET A 214 18.96 -3.74 2.93
C MET A 214 18.54 -5.10 2.36
N LEU A 215 18.36 -5.21 1.03
CA LEU A 215 18.08 -6.47 0.37
C LEU A 215 19.23 -7.47 0.56
N LEU A 216 20.48 -7.02 0.44
CA LEU A 216 21.67 -7.85 0.70
C LEU A 216 21.74 -8.30 2.16
N VAL A 217 21.45 -7.42 3.12
CA VAL A 217 21.37 -7.78 4.53
C VAL A 217 20.28 -8.82 4.78
N VAL A 218 19.11 -8.63 4.22
CA VAL A 218 17.99 -9.58 4.33
C VAL A 218 18.35 -10.92 3.68
N ALA A 219 18.93 -10.91 2.48
CA ALA A 219 19.38 -12.12 1.81
C ALA A 219 20.45 -12.85 2.65
N GLY A 220 21.42 -12.12 3.19
CA GLY A 220 22.44 -12.69 4.09
C GLY A 220 21.84 -13.27 5.37
N ALA A 221 20.89 -12.58 5.99
CA ALA A 221 20.20 -13.08 7.19
C ALA A 221 19.36 -14.33 6.88
N VAL A 222 18.63 -14.35 5.77
CA VAL A 222 17.85 -15.54 5.32
C VAL A 222 18.79 -16.72 5.05
N THR A 223 19.91 -16.48 4.37
CA THR A 223 20.92 -17.53 4.10
C THR A 223 21.51 -18.06 5.41
N LEU A 224 21.90 -17.17 6.34
CA LEU A 224 22.42 -17.57 7.64
C LEU A 224 21.40 -18.42 8.41
N LEU A 225 20.14 -17.96 8.49
CA LEU A 225 19.06 -18.69 9.15
C LEU A 225 18.73 -20.01 8.47
N ALA A 226 18.91 -20.12 7.16
CA ALA A 226 18.71 -21.37 6.42
C ALA A 226 19.80 -22.39 6.70
N VAL A 227 21.06 -21.94 6.82
CA VAL A 227 22.19 -22.83 7.11
C VAL A 227 22.20 -23.32 8.55
N THR A 228 21.71 -22.50 9.49
CA THR A 228 21.71 -22.86 10.93
C THR A 228 20.60 -23.85 11.31
N GLU A 229 19.52 -23.94 10.54
CA GLU A 229 18.36 -24.79 10.85
C GLU A 229 18.07 -25.78 9.71
N PRO A 230 18.22 -27.09 9.93
CA PRO A 230 18.03 -28.13 8.89
C PRO A 230 16.69 -28.05 8.18
N TYR A 231 15.60 -27.77 8.92
CA TYR A 231 14.25 -27.62 8.38
C TYR A 231 14.13 -26.48 7.35
N ARG A 232 14.85 -25.36 7.58
CA ARG A 232 14.83 -24.22 6.65
C ARG A 232 15.65 -24.50 5.40
N LEU A 233 16.80 -25.18 5.58
CA LEU A 233 17.62 -25.61 4.46
C LEU A 233 16.83 -26.59 3.56
N GLN A 234 16.11 -27.55 4.16
CA GLN A 234 15.25 -28.49 3.45
C GLN A 234 14.17 -27.76 2.60
N ARG A 235 13.52 -26.70 3.13
CA ARG A 235 12.56 -25.89 2.34
C ARG A 235 13.21 -25.21 1.13
N LEU A 236 14.45 -24.75 1.24
CA LEU A 236 15.19 -24.14 0.14
C LEU A 236 15.59 -25.18 -0.92
N THR A 237 16.08 -26.36 -0.51
CA THR A 237 16.42 -27.44 -1.43
C THR A 237 15.19 -27.99 -2.16
N THR A 238 14.09 -28.14 -1.43
CA THR A 238 12.78 -28.54 -2.00
C THR A 238 12.26 -27.51 -3.00
N PHE A 239 12.45 -26.21 -2.74
CA PHE A 239 12.07 -25.18 -3.70
C PHE A 239 12.86 -25.28 -5.00
N MET A 240 14.16 -25.60 -4.95
CA MET A 240 15.00 -25.76 -6.16
C MET A 240 14.66 -27.02 -6.94
N HIS A 241 14.27 -28.11 -6.26
CA HIS A 241 13.96 -29.40 -6.84
C HIS A 241 12.63 -29.97 -6.27
N PRO A 242 11.48 -29.37 -6.54
CA PRO A 242 10.22 -29.77 -5.91
C PRO A 242 9.76 -31.19 -6.27
N PHE A 243 10.19 -31.70 -7.42
CA PHE A 243 9.85 -33.01 -7.89
C PHE A 243 10.80 -34.13 -7.41
N ALA A 244 11.91 -33.79 -6.73
CA ALA A 244 12.85 -34.79 -6.20
C ALA A 244 12.24 -35.54 -4.99
N ASP A 245 11.44 -34.88 -4.19
CA ASP A 245 10.75 -35.46 -3.03
C ASP A 245 9.26 -35.10 -3.07
N LYS A 246 8.51 -35.84 -3.90
CA LYS A 246 7.08 -35.61 -4.17
C LYS A 246 6.15 -35.99 -3.01
N GLN A 247 6.62 -36.84 -2.09
CA GLN A 247 5.78 -37.46 -1.05
C GLN A 247 5.92 -36.82 0.33
N ASP A 248 7.00 -36.05 0.55
CA ASP A 248 7.25 -35.39 1.84
C ASP A 248 7.33 -33.86 1.67
N THR A 249 8.52 -33.32 1.62
CA THR A 249 8.73 -31.86 1.68
C THR A 249 8.26 -31.10 0.44
N GLY A 250 8.31 -31.74 -0.76
CA GLY A 250 7.84 -31.20 -2.04
C GLY A 250 6.34 -31.35 -2.27
N PHE A 251 5.65 -32.15 -1.45
CA PHE A 251 4.24 -32.51 -1.67
C PHE A 251 3.33 -31.28 -1.85
N HIS A 252 3.41 -30.30 -0.96
CA HIS A 252 2.59 -29.07 -1.04
C HIS A 252 2.78 -28.32 -2.37
N THR A 253 4.04 -28.14 -2.79
CA THR A 253 4.36 -27.40 -4.01
C THR A 253 3.92 -28.15 -5.25
N VAL A 254 4.19 -29.45 -5.30
CA VAL A 254 3.84 -30.31 -6.45
C VAL A 254 2.32 -30.41 -6.62
N GLN A 255 1.59 -30.62 -5.53
CA GLN A 255 0.12 -30.66 -5.57
C GLN A 255 -0.49 -29.31 -5.96
N GLY A 256 0.08 -28.20 -5.48
CA GLY A 256 -0.33 -26.85 -5.91
C GLY A 256 -0.13 -26.64 -7.42
N LEU A 257 0.99 -27.10 -7.98
CA LEU A 257 1.27 -27.02 -9.42
C LEU A 257 0.31 -27.93 -10.23
N TYR A 258 0.01 -29.14 -9.73
CA TYR A 258 -0.97 -30.01 -10.37
C TYR A 258 -2.36 -29.39 -10.38
N ALA A 259 -2.80 -28.78 -9.27
CA ALA A 259 -4.06 -28.05 -9.20
C ALA A 259 -4.11 -26.91 -10.24
N LEU A 260 -3.07 -26.08 -10.32
CA LEU A 260 -2.98 -25.00 -11.32
C LEU A 260 -3.03 -25.54 -12.76
N SER A 261 -2.33 -26.67 -13.04
CA SER A 261 -2.27 -27.23 -14.38
C SER A 261 -3.58 -27.89 -14.81
N SER A 262 -4.31 -28.51 -13.88
CA SER A 262 -5.59 -29.16 -14.15
C SER A 262 -6.70 -28.17 -14.54
N GLY A 263 -6.62 -26.92 -14.07
CA GLY A 263 -7.61 -25.90 -14.40
C GLY A 263 -7.57 -25.39 -15.84
N GLY A 264 -6.45 -25.54 -16.54
CA GLY A 264 -6.30 -25.08 -17.92
C GLY A 264 -6.64 -23.60 -18.09
N PHE A 265 -7.30 -23.24 -19.20
CA PHE A 265 -7.61 -21.84 -19.50
C PHE A 265 -8.89 -21.34 -18.81
N PHE A 266 -9.95 -22.13 -18.77
CA PHE A 266 -11.27 -21.73 -18.24
C PHE A 266 -11.61 -22.32 -16.87
N GLY A 267 -10.79 -23.20 -16.34
CA GLY A 267 -11.06 -23.95 -15.12
C GLY A 267 -11.94 -25.18 -15.31
N VAL A 268 -11.95 -26.03 -14.28
CA VAL A 268 -12.82 -27.22 -14.25
C VAL A 268 -14.27 -26.88 -13.82
N GLY A 269 -14.50 -25.66 -13.37
CA GLY A 269 -15.77 -25.16 -12.86
C GLY A 269 -15.76 -24.96 -11.35
N LEU A 270 -16.56 -24.00 -10.88
CA LEU A 270 -16.72 -23.70 -9.47
C LEU A 270 -17.22 -24.92 -8.69
N GLY A 271 -16.55 -25.27 -7.62
CA GLY A 271 -16.89 -26.40 -6.79
C GLY A 271 -16.48 -27.77 -7.37
N GLN A 272 -15.99 -27.85 -8.60
CA GLN A 272 -15.62 -29.10 -9.27
C GLN A 272 -14.13 -29.45 -9.12
N GLY A 273 -13.33 -28.58 -8.52
CA GLY A 273 -11.92 -28.86 -8.24
C GLY A 273 -11.75 -30.09 -7.34
N THR A 274 -10.81 -30.95 -7.68
CA THR A 274 -10.54 -32.19 -6.93
C THR A 274 -9.42 -32.02 -5.90
N SER A 275 -8.52 -31.05 -6.13
CA SER A 275 -7.35 -30.80 -5.29
C SER A 275 -7.68 -30.41 -3.85
N LYS A 276 -8.83 -29.80 -3.63
CA LYS A 276 -9.33 -29.40 -2.31
C LYS A 276 -9.76 -30.55 -1.40
N TYR A 277 -9.95 -31.76 -1.93
CA TYR A 277 -10.35 -32.96 -1.18
C TYR A 277 -9.16 -33.65 -0.47
N GLY A 278 -8.24 -32.86 0.10
CA GLY A 278 -7.11 -33.36 0.87
C GLY A 278 -5.81 -33.56 0.04
N TRP A 279 -5.86 -33.40 -1.28
CA TRP A 279 -4.67 -33.47 -2.13
C TRP A 279 -3.77 -32.24 -1.98
N VAL A 280 -4.35 -31.04 -1.88
CA VAL A 280 -3.61 -29.82 -1.58
C VAL A 280 -3.77 -29.48 -0.10
N PRO A 281 -2.72 -29.64 0.72
CA PRO A 281 -2.79 -29.24 2.13
C PRO A 281 -2.98 -27.71 2.25
N ASN A 282 -3.75 -27.29 3.25
CA ASN A 282 -4.06 -25.88 3.49
C ASN A 282 -4.69 -25.16 2.27
N ALA A 283 -5.49 -25.87 1.47
CA ALA A 283 -6.14 -25.34 0.27
C ALA A 283 -7.02 -24.10 0.55
N ASN A 284 -7.57 -23.97 1.76
CA ASN A 284 -8.42 -22.88 2.21
C ASN A 284 -7.65 -21.67 2.79
N THR A 285 -6.37 -21.84 3.12
CA THR A 285 -5.53 -20.77 3.72
C THR A 285 -4.40 -20.36 2.77
N ASP A 286 -3.31 -21.12 2.74
CA ASP A 286 -2.07 -20.71 2.08
C ASP A 286 -2.09 -21.00 0.57
N TYR A 287 -2.77 -22.06 0.15
CA TYR A 287 -2.84 -22.53 -1.24
C TYR A 287 -4.17 -22.21 -1.95
N VAL A 288 -4.96 -21.27 -1.43
CA VAL A 288 -6.24 -20.89 -2.05
C VAL A 288 -6.09 -20.43 -3.49
N PHE A 289 -4.95 -19.82 -3.86
CA PHE A 289 -4.69 -19.42 -5.25
C PHE A 289 -4.57 -20.61 -6.20
N ALA A 290 -4.08 -21.77 -5.71
CA ALA A 290 -4.06 -23.00 -6.50
C ALA A 290 -5.50 -23.48 -6.82
N VAL A 291 -6.41 -23.40 -5.83
CA VAL A 291 -7.82 -23.72 -6.03
C VAL A 291 -8.49 -22.73 -6.99
N VAL A 292 -8.17 -21.42 -6.91
CA VAL A 292 -8.62 -20.42 -7.89
C VAL A 292 -8.19 -20.81 -9.30
N GLY A 293 -6.92 -21.23 -9.46
CA GLY A 293 -6.40 -21.68 -10.76
C GLY A 293 -7.04 -22.97 -11.26
N GLU A 294 -7.35 -23.94 -10.38
CA GLU A 294 -8.04 -25.17 -10.74
C GLU A 294 -9.51 -24.92 -11.17
N GLU A 295 -10.27 -24.21 -10.34
CA GLU A 295 -11.71 -24.02 -10.55
C GLU A 295 -12.06 -22.99 -11.61
N LEU A 296 -11.31 -21.87 -11.69
CA LEU A 296 -11.56 -20.73 -12.58
C LEU A 296 -10.53 -20.63 -13.72
N GLY A 297 -9.50 -21.48 -13.71
CA GLY A 297 -8.45 -21.51 -14.72
C GLY A 297 -7.55 -20.28 -14.71
N LEU A 298 -6.77 -20.16 -15.78
CA LEU A 298 -5.88 -19.02 -16.00
C LEU A 298 -6.64 -17.70 -16.00
N LEU A 299 -7.85 -17.68 -16.54
CA LEU A 299 -8.67 -16.46 -16.60
C LEU A 299 -9.05 -15.98 -15.21
N GLY A 300 -9.48 -16.86 -14.30
CA GLY A 300 -9.75 -16.53 -12.91
C GLY A 300 -8.51 -16.03 -12.16
N ALA A 301 -7.37 -16.69 -12.35
CA ALA A 301 -6.09 -16.28 -11.79
C ALA A 301 -5.69 -14.86 -12.25
N LEU A 302 -5.85 -14.55 -13.56
CA LEU A 302 -5.57 -13.22 -14.10
C LEU A 302 -6.53 -12.16 -13.58
N VAL A 303 -7.81 -12.48 -13.38
CA VAL A 303 -8.79 -11.56 -12.76
C VAL A 303 -8.37 -11.22 -11.34
N VAL A 304 -7.96 -12.21 -10.53
CA VAL A 304 -7.47 -11.97 -9.16
C VAL A 304 -6.21 -11.07 -9.18
N LEU A 305 -5.25 -11.35 -10.06
CA LEU A 305 -4.07 -10.50 -10.24
C LEU A 305 -4.45 -9.07 -10.63
N ALA A 306 -5.38 -8.89 -11.57
CA ALA A 306 -5.86 -7.58 -12.00
C ALA A 306 -6.56 -6.82 -10.86
N LEU A 307 -7.32 -7.51 -10.00
CA LEU A 307 -7.95 -6.92 -8.82
C LEU A 307 -6.91 -6.45 -7.78
N PHE A 308 -5.86 -7.24 -7.51
CA PHE A 308 -4.76 -6.79 -6.66
C PHE A 308 -3.99 -5.60 -7.27
N ALA A 309 -3.77 -5.62 -8.59
CA ALA A 309 -3.16 -4.48 -9.29
C ALA A 309 -4.03 -3.22 -9.18
N LEU A 310 -5.36 -3.35 -9.34
CA LEU A 310 -6.32 -2.25 -9.20
C LEU A 310 -6.37 -1.72 -7.76
N PHE A 311 -6.35 -2.60 -6.76
CA PHE A 311 -6.28 -2.24 -5.35
C PHE A 311 -5.01 -1.43 -5.06
N THR A 312 -3.86 -1.94 -5.49
CA THR A 312 -2.55 -1.30 -5.31
C THR A 312 -2.49 0.06 -6.00
N TYR A 313 -2.96 0.13 -7.25
CA TYR A 313 -3.08 1.38 -7.99
C TYR A 313 -3.93 2.41 -7.23
N SER A 314 -5.07 1.98 -6.70
CA SER A 314 -5.99 2.84 -5.96
C SER A 314 -5.34 3.38 -4.68
N GLY A 315 -4.61 2.55 -3.94
CA GLY A 315 -3.92 2.95 -2.72
C GLY A 315 -2.75 3.91 -2.99
N ILE A 316 -1.95 3.65 -4.02
CA ILE A 316 -0.87 4.56 -4.45
C ILE A 316 -1.47 5.89 -4.94
N ARG A 317 -2.58 5.85 -5.66
CA ARG A 317 -3.31 7.04 -6.10
C ARG A 317 -3.77 7.90 -4.91
N ILE A 318 -4.34 7.28 -3.85
CA ILE A 318 -4.70 7.98 -2.60
C ILE A 318 -3.46 8.64 -1.99
N ALA A 319 -2.34 7.92 -1.93
CA ALA A 319 -1.07 8.43 -1.42
C ALA A 319 -0.60 9.67 -2.19
N LEU A 320 -0.60 9.63 -3.52
CA LEU A 320 -0.14 10.72 -4.38
C LEU A 320 -1.06 11.94 -4.37
N ARG A 321 -2.36 11.75 -4.13
CA ARG A 321 -3.36 12.84 -4.09
C ARG A 321 -3.52 13.44 -2.71
N SER A 322 -2.98 12.81 -1.67
CA SER A 322 -3.02 13.32 -0.30
C SER A 322 -2.01 14.45 -0.08
N ASN A 323 -2.46 15.50 0.62
CA ASN A 323 -1.59 16.60 1.08
C ASN A 323 -0.99 16.34 2.47
N ASP A 324 -1.51 15.34 3.20
CA ASP A 324 -1.02 14.98 4.54
C ASP A 324 0.10 13.94 4.41
N PRO A 325 1.33 14.24 4.88
CA PRO A 325 2.44 13.30 4.83
C PRO A 325 2.15 11.96 5.50
N PHE A 326 1.42 11.97 6.63
CA PHE A 326 1.03 10.75 7.32
C PHE A 326 0.13 9.88 6.46
N VAL A 327 -0.94 10.44 5.91
CA VAL A 327 -1.87 9.71 5.02
C VAL A 327 -1.15 9.16 3.79
N ARG A 328 -0.25 9.96 3.20
CA ARG A 328 0.56 9.54 2.05
C ARG A 328 1.41 8.31 2.37
N LEU A 329 2.13 8.33 3.51
CA LEU A 329 3.00 7.25 3.93
C LEU A 329 2.21 5.99 4.31
N VAL A 330 1.11 6.11 5.05
CA VAL A 330 0.28 4.96 5.42
C VAL A 330 -0.36 4.34 4.19
N ALA A 331 -0.95 5.14 3.29
CA ALA A 331 -1.61 4.61 2.10
C ALA A 331 -0.63 3.87 1.17
N SER A 332 0.57 4.41 0.98
CA SER A 332 1.60 3.74 0.18
C SER A 332 2.14 2.48 0.86
N GLY A 333 2.45 2.55 2.15
CA GLY A 333 2.96 1.40 2.91
C GLY A 333 1.95 0.26 2.99
N ALA A 334 0.66 0.55 3.21
CA ALA A 334 -0.42 -0.44 3.18
C ALA A 334 -0.55 -1.08 1.78
N SER A 335 -0.47 -0.28 0.71
CA SER A 335 -0.56 -0.78 -0.66
C SER A 335 0.62 -1.70 -1.01
N VAL A 336 1.84 -1.33 -0.63
CA VAL A 336 3.03 -2.16 -0.84
C VAL A 336 2.95 -3.45 -0.02
N TRP A 337 2.49 -3.38 1.22
CA TRP A 337 2.29 -4.55 2.07
C TRP A 337 1.29 -5.52 1.44
N ILE A 338 0.07 -5.10 1.13
CA ILE A 338 -0.99 -5.96 0.57
C ILE A 338 -0.55 -6.54 -0.79
N ALA A 339 0.01 -5.72 -1.68
CA ALA A 339 0.51 -6.17 -2.97
C ALA A 339 1.68 -7.18 -2.83
N GLY A 340 2.64 -6.87 -1.97
CA GLY A 340 3.80 -7.74 -1.73
C GLY A 340 3.41 -9.05 -1.08
N GLN A 341 2.48 -9.03 -0.12
CA GLN A 341 1.94 -10.23 0.51
C GLN A 341 1.23 -11.12 -0.53
N ALA A 342 0.41 -10.53 -1.42
CA ALA A 342 -0.24 -11.26 -2.50
C ALA A 342 0.78 -11.84 -3.50
N LEU A 343 1.79 -11.05 -3.91
CA LEU A 343 2.84 -11.52 -4.82
C LEU A 343 3.68 -12.65 -4.22
N ILE A 344 4.00 -12.61 -2.93
CA ILE A 344 4.73 -13.68 -2.25
C ILE A 344 3.86 -14.95 -2.21
N ASN A 345 2.56 -14.83 -1.87
CA ASN A 345 1.65 -15.97 -1.86
C ASN A 345 1.54 -16.62 -3.26
N ILE A 346 1.22 -15.83 -4.27
CA ILE A 346 1.12 -16.30 -5.65
C ILE A 346 2.46 -16.88 -6.12
N GLY A 347 3.58 -16.25 -5.76
CA GLY A 347 4.92 -16.69 -6.12
C GLY A 347 5.27 -18.06 -5.58
N TYR A 348 4.94 -18.39 -4.32
CA TYR A 348 5.23 -19.74 -3.83
C TYR A 348 4.22 -20.78 -4.29
N VAL A 349 2.94 -20.41 -4.50
CA VAL A 349 1.96 -21.34 -5.09
C VAL A 349 2.33 -21.72 -6.52
N THR A 350 2.94 -20.80 -7.28
CA THR A 350 3.46 -21.06 -8.64
C THR A 350 4.90 -21.60 -8.66
N ALA A 351 5.45 -21.96 -7.49
CA ALA A 351 6.83 -22.44 -7.34
C ALA A 351 7.92 -21.47 -7.85
N LEU A 352 7.64 -20.15 -7.88
CA LEU A 352 8.62 -19.10 -8.17
C LEU A 352 9.37 -18.63 -6.93
N LEU A 353 8.81 -18.89 -5.74
CA LEU A 353 9.37 -18.54 -4.43
C LEU A 353 9.27 -19.73 -3.47
N PRO A 354 10.14 -19.82 -2.46
CA PRO A 354 10.03 -20.85 -1.43
C PRO A 354 8.75 -20.65 -0.60
N VAL A 355 8.17 -21.74 -0.12
CA VAL A 355 6.92 -21.74 0.66
C VAL A 355 7.12 -20.98 1.98
N THR A 356 6.33 -19.93 2.19
CA THR A 356 6.40 -19.04 3.36
C THR A 356 5.21 -19.16 4.30
N GLY A 357 4.07 -19.73 3.87
CA GLY A 357 2.87 -19.88 4.68
C GLY A 357 2.14 -18.54 4.95
N ILE A 358 2.24 -17.58 4.03
CA ILE A 358 1.53 -16.29 4.16
C ILE A 358 0.18 -16.39 3.45
N PRO A 359 -0.95 -16.06 4.12
CA PRO A 359 -2.26 -16.11 3.49
C PRO A 359 -2.41 -15.01 2.42
N LEU A 360 -3.21 -15.30 1.38
CA LEU A 360 -3.56 -14.32 0.34
C LEU A 360 -4.56 -13.30 0.92
N PRO A 361 -4.22 -11.98 0.94
CA PRO A 361 -5.09 -10.97 1.56
C PRO A 361 -6.50 -10.96 0.95
N PHE A 362 -7.54 -10.77 1.76
CA PHE A 362 -8.96 -10.77 1.39
C PHE A 362 -9.54 -12.11 0.91
N ILE A 363 -8.73 -13.02 0.36
CA ILE A 363 -9.20 -14.25 -0.29
C ILE A 363 -9.03 -15.45 0.63
N SER A 364 -7.87 -15.58 1.30
CA SER A 364 -7.61 -16.72 2.18
C SER A 364 -8.45 -16.68 3.44
N ASN A 365 -8.86 -17.85 3.90
CA ASN A 365 -9.51 -18.06 5.18
C ASN A 365 -8.51 -17.89 6.33
N GLY A 366 -8.23 -16.65 6.69
CA GLY A 366 -7.21 -16.30 7.68
C GLY A 366 -7.76 -15.69 8.98
N GLY A 367 -9.06 -15.83 9.29
CA GLY A 367 -9.65 -15.34 10.53
C GLY A 367 -9.25 -13.88 10.86
N THR A 368 -8.26 -13.69 11.74
CA THR A 368 -7.77 -12.37 12.13
C THR A 368 -7.17 -11.57 10.98
N SER A 369 -6.56 -12.22 9.99
CA SER A 369 -6.02 -11.55 8.80
C SER A 369 -7.14 -10.92 7.96
N LEU A 370 -8.30 -11.58 7.83
CA LEU A 370 -9.48 -11.04 7.13
C LEU A 370 -10.01 -9.79 7.84
N VAL A 371 -10.19 -9.85 9.16
CA VAL A 371 -10.66 -8.71 9.96
C VAL A 371 -9.72 -7.51 9.80
N LEU A 372 -8.42 -7.76 9.87
CA LEU A 372 -7.42 -6.72 9.73
C LEU A 372 -7.39 -6.10 8.32
N THR A 373 -7.41 -6.94 7.27
CA THR A 373 -7.41 -6.44 5.88
C THR A 373 -8.67 -5.64 5.56
N CYS A 374 -9.83 -6.03 6.11
CA CYS A 374 -11.05 -5.21 6.05
C CYS A 374 -10.89 -3.88 6.81
N GLY A 375 -10.21 -3.88 7.95
CA GLY A 375 -9.85 -2.65 8.67
C GLY A 375 -8.94 -1.74 7.86
N VAL A 376 -7.93 -2.30 7.19
CA VAL A 376 -7.02 -1.56 6.28
C VAL A 376 -7.78 -1.01 5.08
N LEU A 377 -8.68 -1.79 4.46
CA LEU A 377 -9.56 -1.32 3.40
C LEU A 377 -10.40 -0.12 3.87
N GLY A 378 -11.04 -0.21 5.03
CA GLY A 378 -11.83 0.87 5.63
C GLY A 378 -10.98 2.11 5.90
N MET A 379 -9.76 1.96 6.39
CA MET A 379 -8.79 3.03 6.60
C MET A 379 -8.42 3.73 5.27
N LEU A 380 -8.10 2.98 4.22
CA LEU A 380 -7.78 3.53 2.90
C LEU A 380 -8.97 4.26 2.28
N VAL A 381 -10.18 3.74 2.44
CA VAL A 381 -11.43 4.40 2.05
C VAL A 381 -11.64 5.71 2.82
N SER A 382 -11.38 5.72 4.13
CA SER A 382 -11.39 6.95 4.93
C SER A 382 -10.40 7.97 4.38
N PHE A 383 -9.19 7.56 4.03
CA PHE A 383 -8.16 8.44 3.46
C PHE A 383 -8.57 9.00 2.09
N ALA A 384 -9.16 8.19 1.22
CA ALA A 384 -9.70 8.63 -0.07
C ALA A 384 -10.78 9.72 0.09
N ARG A 385 -11.63 9.61 1.12
CA ARG A 385 -12.63 10.63 1.44
C ARG A 385 -12.01 11.95 1.90
N HIS A 386 -10.81 11.91 2.46
CA HIS A 386 -10.08 13.08 2.91
C HIS A 386 -9.15 13.66 1.83
N GLU A 387 -9.21 13.19 0.58
CA GLU A 387 -8.56 13.85 -0.56
C GLU A 387 -9.09 15.28 -0.74
N PRO A 388 -8.25 16.25 -1.16
CA PRO A 388 -8.68 17.65 -1.33
C PRO A 388 -9.85 17.83 -2.30
N ALA A 389 -9.92 17.01 -3.36
CA ALA A 389 -11.00 17.03 -4.34
C ALA A 389 -12.31 16.51 -3.74
N ALA A 390 -12.25 15.41 -2.98
CA ALA A 390 -13.40 14.81 -2.32
C ALA A 390 -13.99 15.74 -1.23
N ILE A 391 -13.14 16.39 -0.43
CA ILE A 391 -13.57 17.37 0.58
C ILE A 391 -14.34 18.53 -0.08
N LYS A 392 -13.78 19.11 -1.16
CA LYS A 392 -14.44 20.20 -1.90
C LYS A 392 -15.79 19.78 -2.48
N ALA A 393 -15.86 18.55 -3.03
CA ALA A 393 -17.10 18.01 -3.58
C ALA A 393 -18.15 17.77 -2.48
N ALA A 394 -17.75 17.20 -1.35
CA ALA A 394 -18.64 16.99 -0.19
C ALA A 394 -19.20 18.31 0.35
N GLN A 395 -18.37 19.35 0.47
CA GLN A 395 -18.79 20.67 0.92
C GLN A 395 -19.80 21.33 -0.06
N ARG A 396 -19.53 21.23 -1.38
CA ARG A 396 -20.45 21.75 -2.41
C ARG A 396 -21.78 21.00 -2.41
N ALA A 397 -21.76 19.68 -2.25
CA ALA A 397 -22.97 18.86 -2.19
C ALA A 397 -23.80 19.20 -0.93
N ALA A 398 -23.15 19.41 0.20
CA ALA A 398 -23.80 19.82 1.44
C ALA A 398 -24.44 21.23 1.33
N ALA A 399 -23.75 22.18 0.71
CA ALA A 399 -24.27 23.53 0.48
C ALA A 399 -25.49 23.55 -0.44
N ARG A 400 -25.65 22.54 -1.33
CA ARG A 400 -26.80 22.37 -2.23
C ARG A 400 -27.92 21.52 -1.64
N GLY A 401 -27.82 21.08 -0.38
CA GLY A 401 -28.79 20.16 0.22
C GLY A 401 -28.75 18.71 -0.34
N ASN A 402 -27.90 18.44 -1.31
CA ASN A 402 -27.78 17.18 -2.06
C ASN A 402 -26.60 16.34 -1.53
N ALA A 403 -26.54 16.07 -0.23
CA ALA A 403 -25.58 15.08 0.27
C ALA A 403 -25.89 13.72 -0.35
N ALA A 404 -24.90 13.09 -1.00
CA ALA A 404 -25.05 11.80 -1.64
C ALA A 404 -25.70 10.77 -0.68
N ALA A 405 -26.66 9.99 -1.16
CA ALA A 405 -27.46 9.08 -0.34
C ALA A 405 -26.58 8.13 0.51
N TRP A 406 -25.46 7.64 -0.03
CA TRP A 406 -24.53 6.76 0.66
C TRP A 406 -23.80 7.46 1.84
N ILE A 407 -23.54 8.78 1.78
CA ILE A 407 -22.94 9.57 2.88
C ILE A 407 -23.94 9.61 4.04
N ARG A 408 -25.23 9.80 3.73
CA ARG A 408 -26.30 9.80 4.74
C ARG A 408 -26.53 8.41 5.30
N TRP A 409 -26.57 7.38 4.46
CA TRP A 409 -26.80 5.99 4.86
C TRP A 409 -25.70 5.47 5.79
N LEU A 410 -24.44 5.75 5.47
CA LEU A 410 -23.30 5.39 6.33
C LEU A 410 -23.12 6.36 7.51
N ARG A 411 -23.97 7.37 7.67
CA ARG A 411 -23.84 8.43 8.69
C ARG A 411 -22.43 9.04 8.73
N LEU A 412 -21.83 9.25 7.54
CA LEU A 412 -20.48 9.78 7.42
C LEU A 412 -20.50 11.30 7.56
N GLY A 413 -19.77 11.85 8.52
CA GLY A 413 -19.59 13.29 8.63
C GLY A 413 -18.87 13.88 7.42
N ILE A 414 -19.10 15.19 7.14
CA ILE A 414 -18.36 15.92 6.11
C ILE A 414 -16.89 15.98 6.53
N PRO A 415 -15.95 15.51 5.71
CA PRO A 415 -14.55 15.50 6.08
C PRO A 415 -14.00 16.93 6.21
N LYS A 416 -13.30 17.20 7.31
CA LYS A 416 -12.65 18.49 7.56
C LYS A 416 -11.25 18.51 6.93
N PRO A 417 -10.77 19.65 6.39
CA PRO A 417 -9.42 19.77 5.88
C PRO A 417 -8.39 19.53 6.99
N SER A 418 -7.27 18.89 6.65
CA SER A 418 -6.20 18.62 7.62
C SER A 418 -5.65 19.94 8.21
N ARG A 419 -5.33 19.94 9.51
CA ARG A 419 -4.78 21.12 10.22
C ARG A 419 -3.46 21.63 9.63
N VAL A 420 -2.71 20.77 8.93
CA VAL A 420 -1.45 21.13 8.27
C VAL A 420 -1.66 22.21 7.20
N ARG A 421 -2.76 22.17 6.46
CA ARG A 421 -3.09 23.20 5.45
C ARG A 421 -3.53 24.53 6.07
N ALA A 422 -4.22 24.46 7.21
CA ALA A 422 -4.65 25.68 7.92
C ALA A 422 -3.45 26.47 8.45
N LYS A 423 -2.41 25.80 8.92
CA LYS A 423 -1.16 26.44 9.38
C LYS A 423 -0.36 27.04 8.22
N ARG A 424 -0.24 26.35 7.07
CA ARG A 424 0.42 26.88 5.85
C ARG A 424 -0.33 28.07 5.24
N ALA A 425 -1.68 28.05 5.27
CA ALA A 425 -2.47 29.17 4.77
C ALA A 425 -2.31 30.42 5.65
N ARG A 426 -2.18 30.25 6.98
CA ARG A 426 -1.91 31.35 7.92
C ARG A 426 -0.51 31.93 7.80
N THR A 427 0.50 31.13 7.48
CA THR A 427 1.87 31.58 7.26
C THR A 427 2.13 32.13 5.85
N ALA A 428 1.23 31.84 4.89
CA ALA A 428 1.30 32.34 3.52
C ALA A 428 0.52 33.64 3.28
N THR A 429 -0.13 34.22 4.31
CA THR A 429 -0.69 35.57 4.20
C THR A 429 0.49 36.53 4.30
N PRO A 430 0.80 37.33 3.26
CA PRO A 430 1.87 38.31 3.34
C PRO A 430 1.48 39.32 4.45
N ALA A 431 2.37 39.53 5.41
CA ALA A 431 2.34 40.66 6.29
C ALA A 431 2.62 41.90 5.42
N GLY A 432 1.57 42.57 5.00
CA GLY A 432 1.73 43.75 4.17
C GLY A 432 0.40 44.20 3.58
N THR A 433 -0.47 44.78 4.38
CA THR A 433 -1.26 45.95 4.05
C THR A 433 -2.13 46.26 5.28
N THR A 434 -1.55 46.73 6.36
CA THR A 434 -2.25 47.55 7.32
C THR A 434 -2.29 48.95 6.76
N ALA A 435 -3.22 49.21 5.85
CA ALA A 435 -3.70 50.54 5.63
C ALA A 435 -4.40 50.99 6.91
N ARG A 436 -3.71 51.78 7.64
CA ARG A 436 -4.20 52.55 8.80
C ARG A 436 -5.30 53.51 8.30
N SER A 437 -6.54 53.11 8.39
CA SER A 437 -7.66 54.05 8.38
C SER A 437 -7.73 54.67 9.77
N ALA A 438 -7.00 55.77 9.94
CA ALA A 438 -7.20 56.67 11.08
C ALA A 438 -8.29 57.65 10.68
N ALA A 439 -9.47 57.49 11.27
CA ALA A 439 -10.52 58.48 11.29
C ALA A 439 -10.00 59.68 12.10
N ALA A 440 -9.69 60.80 11.44
CA ALA A 440 -9.43 62.07 12.09
C ALA A 440 -10.69 62.93 12.05
N LYS A 441 -11.16 63.30 13.25
CA LYS A 441 -12.16 64.35 13.51
C LYS A 441 -11.68 65.72 13.00
N PRO A 442 -12.56 66.61 12.51
CA PRO A 442 -12.18 67.97 12.11
C PRO A 442 -12.19 68.88 13.31
N THR A 443 -11.10 69.58 13.55
CA THR A 443 -11.04 70.77 14.41
C THR A 443 -10.56 71.93 13.56
N ALA A 444 -11.37 72.98 13.56
CA ALA A 444 -11.16 74.26 12.90
C ALA A 444 -10.10 75.07 13.64
N ALA A 445 -9.19 75.77 12.93
CA ALA A 445 -8.58 77.00 13.34
C ALA A 445 -7.83 77.68 12.20
N LYS A 446 -7.91 78.96 12.19
CA LYS A 446 -7.73 80.08 11.33
C LYS A 446 -6.30 80.38 10.82
N PRO A 447 -6.17 81.26 9.83
CA PRO A 447 -4.97 81.39 8.98
C PRO A 447 -3.96 82.45 9.49
N ALA A 448 -2.70 82.26 9.09
CA ALA A 448 -1.72 83.33 9.08
C ALA A 448 -0.84 83.29 7.84
N ALA A 449 -0.70 84.43 7.23
CA ALA A 449 -0.01 84.75 6.01
C ALA A 449 1.53 84.78 6.20
N ALA A 450 2.30 84.55 5.14
CA ALA A 450 3.27 85.43 4.55
C ALA A 450 4.33 84.79 3.67
N LYS A 451 4.42 85.31 2.47
CA LYS A 451 5.62 85.66 1.63
C LYS A 451 6.47 84.58 1.06
N SER A 452 6.36 84.40 -0.26
CA SER A 452 7.30 84.89 -1.31
C SER A 452 8.72 84.35 -1.28
N THR A 453 9.05 83.62 -2.26
CA THR A 453 10.08 83.98 -3.27
C THR A 453 10.23 82.92 -4.35
N ALA A 454 10.42 83.40 -5.56
CA ALA A 454 10.56 82.67 -6.80
C ALA A 454 11.90 82.00 -6.95
N ALA A 455 11.93 80.86 -7.64
CA ALA A 455 12.99 80.50 -8.57
C ALA A 455 12.54 79.32 -9.44
N LYS A 456 12.57 79.55 -10.74
CA LYS A 456 12.42 78.58 -11.80
C LYS A 456 13.83 78.03 -12.13
N PRO A 457 14.01 76.73 -12.33
CA PRO A 457 14.85 76.30 -13.45
C PRO A 457 14.36 75.09 -14.22
N ALA A 458 14.59 75.17 -15.48
CA ALA A 458 15.15 74.34 -16.53
C ALA A 458 14.85 72.83 -16.54
N ALA A 459 14.30 72.38 -17.67
CA ALA A 459 14.12 71.02 -18.13
C ALA A 459 15.46 70.35 -18.50
N PRO A 460 15.65 69.09 -18.31
CA PRO A 460 16.71 68.34 -19.01
C PRO A 460 16.17 67.52 -20.19
N ARG A 461 17.02 67.40 -21.20
CA ARG A 461 16.88 66.73 -22.49
C ARG A 461 16.83 65.19 -22.37
N PRO A 462 16.23 64.53 -23.38
CA PRO A 462 16.18 63.05 -23.40
C PRO A 462 17.48 62.40 -23.88
N ALA A 463 17.88 61.30 -23.24
CA ALA A 463 19.03 60.47 -23.62
C ALA A 463 18.66 59.44 -24.68
N ALA A 464 19.62 59.17 -25.53
CA ALA A 464 19.55 58.36 -26.73
C ALA A 464 19.28 56.87 -26.48
N VAL A 465 18.52 56.28 -27.40
CA VAL A 465 18.24 54.83 -27.54
C VAL A 465 19.40 54.19 -28.32
N PRO A 466 19.99 53.07 -27.87
CA PRO A 466 20.91 52.32 -28.71
C PRO A 466 20.16 51.30 -29.59
N ASP A 467 20.44 51.38 -30.85
CA ASP A 467 20.05 50.52 -31.96
C ASP A 467 20.55 49.06 -31.74
N ARG A 468 19.62 48.09 -31.70
CA ARG A 468 19.96 46.65 -31.75
C ARG A 468 19.49 46.07 -33.05
N ARG A 469 20.43 45.86 -33.97
CA ARG A 469 20.28 45.02 -35.16
C ARG A 469 20.28 43.52 -34.78
N PRO A 470 19.46 42.69 -35.43
CA PRO A 470 19.49 41.24 -35.23
C PRO A 470 20.67 40.58 -35.97
N PRO A 471 21.23 39.47 -35.45
CA PRO A 471 22.32 38.74 -36.11
C PRO A 471 21.79 37.84 -37.25
N ALA A 472 22.61 37.72 -38.28
CA ALA A 472 22.44 36.96 -39.50
C ALA A 472 22.44 35.43 -39.27
N PRO A 473 21.81 34.60 -40.15
CA PRO A 473 21.73 33.16 -39.98
C PRO A 473 23.03 32.44 -40.33
N ALA A 474 23.39 31.44 -39.50
CA ALA A 474 24.58 30.60 -39.67
C ALA A 474 24.39 29.58 -40.80
N ARG A 475 25.46 29.40 -41.54
CA ARG A 475 25.62 28.49 -42.69
C ARG A 475 25.43 27.02 -42.30
N SER A 476 24.74 26.31 -43.17
CA SER A 476 24.53 24.86 -43.25
C SER A 476 25.85 24.06 -43.32
N ALA A 477 25.97 23.03 -42.48
CA ALA A 477 27.02 22.01 -42.58
C ALA A 477 26.58 20.85 -43.51
N PRO A 478 27.54 20.15 -44.16
CA PRO A 478 27.27 19.23 -45.25
C PRO A 478 26.77 17.85 -44.81
N ARG A 479 25.92 17.25 -45.64
CA ARG A 479 25.39 15.88 -45.52
C ARG A 479 26.51 14.84 -45.67
N PRO A 480 26.52 13.72 -44.90
CA PRO A 480 27.35 12.57 -45.21
C PRO A 480 26.70 11.67 -46.29
N ALA A 481 27.58 11.09 -47.08
CA ALA A 481 27.32 10.28 -48.26
C ALA A 481 26.59 8.97 -47.99
N ARG A 482 25.70 8.60 -48.91
CA ARG A 482 25.08 7.25 -49.00
C ARG A 482 26.12 6.23 -49.43
N LEU A 483 26.29 5.17 -48.66
CA LEU A 483 26.94 3.92 -49.10
C LEU A 483 25.91 2.98 -49.70
N ARG A 484 26.20 2.51 -50.92
CA ARG A 484 25.49 1.49 -51.68
C ARG A 484 25.79 0.09 -51.11
N PRO A 485 24.86 -0.86 -51.21
CA PRO A 485 25.11 -2.27 -50.87
C PRO A 485 25.71 -3.01 -52.10
N THR A 486 26.77 -3.73 -51.91
CA THR A 486 27.25 -4.84 -52.74
C THR A 486 27.03 -6.09 -51.93
N GLY A 487 26.29 -7.06 -52.39
CA GLY A 487 26.67 -8.07 -53.39
C GLY A 487 26.65 -9.38 -52.70
N THR A 488 25.67 -10.19 -53.00
CA THR A 488 25.53 -11.67 -52.94
C THR A 488 26.83 -12.44 -52.87
N GLU A 489 26.88 -13.42 -51.95
CA GLU A 489 27.43 -14.77 -52.27
C GLU A 489 26.76 -15.86 -51.46
N SER A 490 26.25 -16.82 -52.20
CA SER A 490 25.77 -18.14 -51.83
C SER A 490 26.93 -19.09 -51.59
N ILE A 491 26.75 -20.14 -50.80
CA ILE A 491 27.42 -21.47 -50.75
C ILE A 491 27.22 -21.92 -49.29
N GLY A 492 26.73 -23.08 -48.94
CA GLY A 492 26.67 -24.38 -49.53
C GLY A 492 26.25 -25.37 -48.43
N ARG A 493 25.46 -26.33 -48.79
CA ARG A 493 25.10 -27.55 -48.05
C ARG A 493 26.30 -28.26 -47.43
N ARG A 494 26.14 -28.78 -46.25
CA ARG A 494 26.39 -30.20 -45.86
C ARG A 494 26.57 -30.32 -44.34
N GLY A 495 25.96 -31.37 -43.85
CA GLY A 495 26.28 -32.06 -42.60
C GLY A 495 25.09 -32.22 -41.69
#